data_a01fd10a9b3e6974e5a4f188c35954fc
#
_entry.id   a01fd10a9b3e6974e5a4f188c35954fc
#
_cell.length_a   1.000
_cell.length_b   1.000
_cell.length_c   1.000
_cell.angle_alpha   90.00
_cell.angle_beta   90.00
_cell.angle_gamma   90.00
#
_symmetry.space_group_name_H-M   'P 1'
#
loop_
_entity.id
_entity.type
_entity.pdbx_description
1 polymer ?
#
loop_
_entity_poly.entity_id
_entity_poly.type
_entity_poly.pdbx_seq_one_letter_code
_entity_poly.pdbx_strand_id
1 'polypeptide(L)'
;MNQNKNLKRRKLGEAFLSLAVICLVSTTIFVACQDDDATATSATVTGLTCSSATFSAEATSGVSYSATASVPYSGGNGAAFSAGSAIASTGVTGLTATLEAGTLSSGTGGITYSISGTPSASGTASFAISFGGQSCSLSLSVASSSISVSALTCSSATFSAEATSGSSYSGTATVPYSGGNGVSYAAGSAIASTGVTGLSATLQAGTLASGSGSITYTISGTPASSGTASFAISFGGQSCTLALTVSETVASTSCDSESGVSKIICLAEAFKATLSSSQVSTVQLDYTFSNAKTWSNLPAALSPRIGIKLGSLSSTQLAAAKALIEEMTGTVTNEGWDEVKQVWAADDYLNANGGGSDYGSGNYYLAFLGTPSLSGTFEILETGHHKTVANTYINGVLVGATPHFEAVEPVSFTSGSTTYAPISQERDAFVTLLASLSSSQLSSAKSSSTFTDLVLVPGKEWQFPSTSTGLLCSGLSSDQKQLLLNVIATYTNDIDDSDAAAFLSTYTSELDNTYILYSGTTAMTTKYDYFRIDGPHVWIEFIVAGGIVFPSGVHFHSIWRDRSTDYGGTKG
;
A
#
# COMPACT_ATOMS: atom_id res chain seq x y z
N MET A 1 -15.36 -3.88 50.09
CA MET A 1 -16.76 -4.28 49.91
C MET A 1 -16.91 -4.55 48.43
N ASN A 2 -16.77 -5.79 48.06
CA ASN A 2 -17.79 -6.75 47.62
C ASN A 2 -18.61 -6.26 46.42
N GLN A 3 -18.76 -6.95 45.33
CA GLN A 3 -18.58 -8.34 44.82
C GLN A 3 -18.77 -8.28 43.29
N ASN A 4 -17.93 -8.91 42.49
CA ASN A 4 -18.04 -10.29 42.00
C ASN A 4 -19.20 -10.62 41.08
N LYS A 5 -18.92 -11.11 39.89
CA LYS A 5 -19.19 -12.42 39.27
C LYS A 5 -19.40 -12.25 37.75
N ASN A 6 -19.03 -13.07 36.84
CA ASN A 6 -18.27 -14.30 36.71
C ASN A 6 -18.25 -14.66 35.20
N LEU A 7 -17.10 -15.10 34.77
CA LEU A 7 -16.88 -15.88 33.53
C LEU A 7 -17.73 -17.13 33.46
N LYS A 8 -18.07 -17.61 32.27
CA LYS A 8 -18.11 -19.05 31.95
C LYS A 8 -17.62 -19.34 30.52
N ARG A 9 -16.41 -19.84 30.45
CA ARG A 9 -15.95 -20.76 29.39
C ARG A 9 -16.68 -22.10 29.53
N ARG A 10 -16.98 -22.78 28.41
CA ARG A 10 -17.17 -24.23 28.41
C ARG A 10 -16.32 -24.87 27.33
N LYS A 11 -15.45 -25.74 27.82
CA LYS A 11 -14.67 -26.72 27.06
C LYS A 11 -15.51 -27.91 26.70
N LEU A 12 -15.18 -28.53 25.56
CA LEU A 12 -15.50 -29.91 25.20
C LEU A 12 -14.93 -30.87 26.24
N GLY A 13 -15.67 -31.95 26.50
CA GLY A 13 -15.23 -33.13 27.20
C GLY A 13 -15.81 -34.36 26.54
N GLU A 14 -14.93 -35.21 26.07
CA GLU A 14 -15.20 -36.57 25.64
C GLU A 14 -15.76 -37.41 26.79
N ALA A 15 -16.57 -38.38 26.48
CA ALA A 15 -16.71 -39.58 27.33
C ALA A 15 -17.18 -40.77 26.52
N PHE A 16 -16.33 -41.75 26.52
CA PHE A 16 -16.51 -43.16 26.17
C PHE A 16 -17.43 -43.88 27.16
N LEU A 17 -17.85 -45.05 26.73
CA LEU A 17 -18.10 -46.33 27.46
C LEU A 17 -19.57 -46.78 27.48
N SER A 18 -19.76 -47.84 26.83
CA SER A 18 -19.74 -49.29 27.23
C SER A 18 -21.07 -49.89 27.62
N LEU A 19 -21.43 -50.91 26.86
CA LEU A 19 -21.78 -52.27 27.24
C LEU A 19 -22.86 -52.46 28.32
N ALA A 20 -23.94 -53.07 27.96
CA ALA A 20 -24.52 -54.19 28.76
C ALA A 20 -25.45 -55.05 27.93
N VAL A 21 -25.12 -56.31 27.91
CA VAL A 21 -25.86 -57.48 27.49
C VAL A 21 -27.03 -57.71 28.43
N ILE A 22 -28.25 -57.98 27.91
CA ILE A 22 -29.22 -58.82 28.64
C ILE A 22 -29.87 -59.75 27.62
N CYS A 23 -29.55 -61.07 27.79
CA CYS A 23 -30.35 -62.19 27.28
C CYS A 23 -31.67 -62.25 27.98
N LEU A 24 -32.72 -62.43 27.22
CA LEU A 24 -33.92 -63.17 27.75
C LEU A 24 -34.49 -64.07 26.65
N VAL A 25 -34.46 -65.34 26.99
CA VAL A 25 -35.00 -66.47 26.28
C VAL A 25 -36.54 -66.47 26.46
N SER A 26 -37.28 -66.68 25.40
CA SER A 26 -38.56 -67.28 25.49
C SER A 26 -38.90 -68.05 24.22
N THR A 27 -39.24 -69.25 24.47
CA THR A 27 -39.49 -70.43 23.63
C THR A 27 -40.76 -70.38 22.83
N THR A 28 -40.65 -70.88 21.61
CA THR A 28 -41.55 -71.80 20.87
C THR A 28 -42.96 -71.32 20.46
N ILE A 29 -43.13 -71.38 19.15
CA ILE A 29 -44.20 -72.32 18.57
C ILE A 29 -43.74 -72.61 17.13
N PHE A 30 -43.61 -73.90 16.83
CA PHE A 30 -43.50 -74.45 15.47
C PHE A 30 -44.79 -74.35 14.73
N VAL A 31 -44.78 -73.73 13.56
CA VAL A 31 -45.70 -74.06 12.48
C VAL A 31 -44.85 -74.38 11.27
N ALA A 32 -44.88 -75.65 10.93
CA ALA A 32 -44.27 -76.11 9.69
C ALA A 32 -45.09 -75.64 8.50
N CYS A 33 -44.53 -74.76 7.69
CA CYS A 33 -44.84 -74.62 6.28
C CYS A 33 -43.66 -75.14 5.50
N GLN A 34 -43.90 -76.15 4.76
CA GLN A 34 -43.01 -76.68 3.76
C GLN A 34 -42.87 -75.61 2.65
N ASP A 35 -41.78 -74.97 2.56
CA ASP A 35 -41.45 -74.14 1.42
C ASP A 35 -40.35 -74.87 0.65
N ASP A 36 -40.59 -74.93 -0.65
CA ASP A 36 -39.65 -75.41 -1.62
C ASP A 36 -38.31 -74.67 -1.49
N ASP A 37 -37.28 -75.40 -1.04
CA ASP A 37 -35.87 -74.93 -1.00
C ASP A 37 -35.37 -74.79 -2.44
N ALA A 38 -35.77 -73.72 -3.10
CA ALA A 38 -35.06 -73.29 -4.30
C ALA A 38 -33.69 -72.83 -3.85
N THR A 39 -32.69 -73.73 -3.84
CA THR A 39 -31.31 -73.42 -3.68
C THR A 39 -30.93 -72.25 -4.58
N ALA A 40 -30.78 -71.05 -3.99
CA ALA A 40 -30.37 -69.88 -4.76
C ALA A 40 -29.07 -70.18 -5.52
N THR A 41 -29.18 -70.34 -6.82
CA THR A 41 -28.03 -70.71 -7.68
C THR A 41 -27.04 -69.56 -7.61
N SER A 42 -25.87 -69.84 -7.00
CA SER A 42 -24.78 -68.85 -6.93
C SER A 42 -24.38 -68.41 -8.37
N ALA A 43 -24.17 -67.16 -8.56
CA ALA A 43 -23.71 -66.61 -9.84
C ALA A 43 -22.32 -67.17 -10.19
N THR A 44 -22.24 -67.92 -11.29
CA THR A 44 -20.96 -68.49 -11.79
C THR A 44 -20.73 -68.15 -13.23
N VAL A 45 -19.43 -68.00 -13.59
CA VAL A 45 -18.95 -67.80 -14.98
C VAL A 45 -17.80 -68.75 -15.27
N THR A 46 -17.61 -69.12 -16.52
CA THR A 46 -16.49 -69.98 -16.93
C THR A 46 -15.28 -69.21 -17.38
N GLY A 47 -15.42 -67.92 -17.68
CA GLY A 47 -14.33 -67.04 -18.04
C GLY A 47 -14.66 -65.57 -17.76
N LEU A 48 -13.64 -64.79 -17.39
CA LEU A 48 -13.70 -63.36 -17.17
C LEU A 48 -12.57 -62.69 -17.96
N THR A 49 -12.89 -61.69 -18.83
CA THR A 49 -11.90 -61.16 -19.79
C THR A 49 -11.67 -59.69 -19.51
N CYS A 50 -10.83 -59.40 -18.49
CA CYS A 50 -10.43 -58.02 -18.14
C CYS A 50 -9.69 -57.28 -19.25
N SER A 51 -8.96 -57.96 -20.11
CA SER A 51 -8.22 -57.35 -21.22
C SER A 51 -9.16 -56.72 -22.31
N SER A 52 -10.42 -57.11 -22.30
CA SER A 52 -11.44 -56.55 -23.21
C SER A 52 -12.45 -55.67 -22.48
N ALA A 53 -12.13 -55.25 -21.28
CA ALA A 53 -12.99 -54.34 -20.54
C ALA A 53 -13.06 -52.97 -21.24
N THR A 54 -14.25 -52.36 -21.23
CA THR A 54 -14.48 -51.02 -21.79
C THR A 54 -14.83 -50.05 -20.66
N PHE A 55 -14.31 -48.83 -20.73
CA PHE A 55 -14.56 -47.78 -19.75
C PHE A 55 -15.42 -46.69 -20.35
N SER A 56 -16.36 -46.12 -19.60
CA SER A 56 -17.30 -45.10 -20.04
C SER A 56 -16.66 -43.69 -20.13
N ALA A 57 -15.48 -43.48 -19.54
CA ALA A 57 -14.70 -42.24 -19.60
C ALA A 57 -13.21 -42.51 -19.47
N GLU A 58 -12.38 -41.54 -19.89
CA GLU A 58 -10.92 -41.56 -19.73
C GLU A 58 -10.55 -40.98 -18.37
N ALA A 59 -9.50 -41.52 -17.74
CA ALA A 59 -8.99 -41.02 -16.45
C ALA A 59 -7.74 -40.14 -16.64
N THR A 60 -7.66 -39.06 -15.87
CA THR A 60 -6.53 -38.14 -15.87
C THR A 60 -6.00 -37.96 -14.43
N SER A 61 -4.69 -37.97 -14.26
CA SER A 61 -4.07 -37.83 -12.93
C SER A 61 -4.46 -36.51 -12.27
N GLY A 62 -4.77 -36.56 -10.96
CA GLY A 62 -5.17 -35.39 -10.19
C GLY A 62 -6.60 -34.89 -10.44
N VAL A 63 -7.34 -35.46 -11.38
CA VAL A 63 -8.72 -35.08 -11.71
C VAL A 63 -9.67 -36.12 -11.12
N SER A 64 -10.76 -35.66 -10.48
CA SER A 64 -11.81 -36.56 -9.97
C SER A 64 -12.40 -37.40 -11.09
N TYR A 65 -12.39 -38.70 -10.92
CA TYR A 65 -12.90 -39.68 -11.87
C TYR A 65 -14.16 -40.35 -11.33
N SER A 66 -15.18 -40.48 -12.14
CA SER A 66 -16.39 -41.24 -11.85
C SER A 66 -16.94 -41.79 -13.16
N ALA A 67 -16.79 -43.10 -13.35
CA ALA A 67 -17.15 -43.78 -14.56
C ALA A 67 -17.43 -45.26 -14.29
N THR A 68 -17.94 -45.99 -15.31
CA THR A 68 -18.16 -47.44 -15.25
C THR A 68 -17.20 -48.19 -16.14
N ALA A 69 -16.87 -49.40 -15.71
CA ALA A 69 -16.14 -50.39 -16.51
C ALA A 69 -17.05 -51.59 -16.74
N SER A 70 -17.23 -51.99 -18.02
CA SER A 70 -17.89 -53.24 -18.38
C SER A 70 -16.85 -54.32 -18.67
N VAL A 71 -16.89 -55.41 -17.90
CA VAL A 71 -15.98 -56.56 -17.98
C VAL A 71 -16.70 -57.72 -18.62
N PRO A 72 -16.33 -58.19 -19.84
CA PRO A 72 -16.96 -59.35 -20.48
C PRO A 72 -16.72 -60.65 -19.73
N TYR A 73 -17.72 -61.51 -19.72
CA TYR A 73 -17.64 -62.88 -19.22
C TYR A 73 -18.21 -63.90 -20.23
N SER A 74 -17.85 -65.19 -20.01
CA SER A 74 -18.42 -66.33 -20.70
C SER A 74 -18.95 -67.36 -19.68
N GLY A 75 -19.91 -68.20 -20.10
CA GLY A 75 -20.49 -69.27 -19.31
C GLY A 75 -21.29 -68.79 -18.10
N GLY A 76 -22.00 -67.65 -18.23
CA GLY A 76 -22.93 -67.18 -17.21
C GLY A 76 -24.11 -68.09 -17.05
N ASN A 77 -24.55 -68.32 -15.82
CA ASN A 77 -25.60 -69.25 -15.43
C ASN A 77 -27.00 -68.64 -15.21
N GLY A 78 -27.21 -67.39 -15.56
CA GLY A 78 -28.50 -66.68 -15.42
C GLY A 78 -28.86 -66.24 -13.98
N ALA A 79 -27.95 -66.45 -13.02
CA ALA A 79 -28.22 -66.11 -11.62
C ALA A 79 -28.02 -64.62 -11.33
N ALA A 80 -28.83 -64.10 -10.39
CA ALA A 80 -28.65 -62.74 -9.85
C ALA A 80 -27.47 -62.69 -8.88
N PHE A 81 -26.83 -61.53 -8.79
CA PHE A 81 -25.72 -61.25 -7.88
C PHE A 81 -25.85 -59.86 -7.27
N SER A 82 -25.37 -59.75 -6.04
CA SER A 82 -25.35 -58.47 -5.30
C SER A 82 -24.15 -57.63 -5.64
N ALA A 83 -24.19 -56.35 -5.29
CA ALA A 83 -23.04 -55.46 -5.36
C ALA A 83 -21.84 -55.99 -4.53
N GLY A 84 -20.65 -55.81 -5.03
CA GLY A 84 -19.41 -56.19 -4.38
C GLY A 84 -18.88 -55.15 -3.41
N SER A 85 -17.82 -55.55 -2.66
CA SER A 85 -17.07 -54.59 -1.85
C SER A 85 -16.16 -53.75 -2.72
N ALA A 86 -15.84 -52.55 -2.25
CA ALA A 86 -14.91 -51.65 -2.92
C ALA A 86 -13.48 -52.23 -2.99
N ILE A 87 -12.86 -52.21 -4.15
CA ILE A 87 -11.53 -52.70 -4.45
C ILE A 87 -10.63 -51.51 -4.74
N ALA A 88 -9.65 -51.26 -3.91
CA ALA A 88 -8.66 -50.19 -4.13
C ALA A 88 -7.73 -50.49 -5.31
N SER A 89 -7.37 -49.47 -6.07
CA SER A 89 -6.39 -49.56 -7.15
C SER A 89 -4.97 -49.78 -6.62
N THR A 90 -4.18 -50.57 -7.36
CA THR A 90 -2.74 -50.72 -7.22
C THR A 90 -2.02 -50.12 -8.43
N GLY A 91 -0.72 -49.88 -8.34
CA GLY A 91 0.02 -49.09 -9.35
C GLY A 91 -0.33 -47.60 -9.18
N VAL A 92 -1.21 -47.03 -9.99
CA VAL A 92 -1.80 -45.71 -9.70
C VAL A 92 -2.86 -45.87 -8.62
N THR A 93 -2.64 -45.25 -7.47
CA THR A 93 -3.53 -45.27 -6.31
C THR A 93 -4.59 -44.15 -6.38
N GLY A 94 -5.55 -44.15 -5.42
CA GLY A 94 -6.57 -43.10 -5.31
C GLY A 94 -7.88 -43.40 -6.01
N LEU A 95 -8.03 -44.59 -6.62
CA LEU A 95 -9.28 -45.04 -7.23
C LEU A 95 -9.82 -46.29 -6.52
N THR A 96 -11.13 -46.46 -6.55
CA THR A 96 -11.82 -47.65 -6.07
C THR A 96 -12.79 -48.14 -7.14
N ALA A 97 -12.82 -49.47 -7.33
CA ALA A 97 -13.80 -50.14 -8.19
C ALA A 97 -14.78 -50.94 -7.34
N THR A 98 -16.10 -50.85 -7.60
CA THR A 98 -17.15 -51.55 -6.89
C THR A 98 -18.05 -52.25 -7.90
N LEU A 99 -18.23 -53.57 -7.78
CA LEU A 99 -19.16 -54.34 -8.63
C LEU A 99 -20.58 -53.85 -8.39
N GLU A 100 -21.29 -53.54 -9.44
CA GLU A 100 -22.74 -53.23 -9.36
C GLU A 100 -23.55 -54.52 -9.31
N ALA A 101 -24.69 -54.49 -8.61
CA ALA A 101 -25.60 -55.62 -8.59
C ALA A 101 -26.22 -55.87 -9.98
N GLY A 102 -26.52 -57.13 -10.29
CA GLY A 102 -27.07 -57.47 -11.58
C GLY A 102 -27.55 -58.90 -11.69
N THR A 103 -27.87 -59.30 -12.93
CA THR A 103 -28.25 -60.69 -13.28
C THR A 103 -27.40 -61.13 -14.47
N LEU A 104 -26.76 -62.27 -14.37
CA LEU A 104 -26.02 -62.87 -15.48
C LEU A 104 -26.95 -63.26 -16.63
N SER A 105 -26.52 -63.02 -17.86
CA SER A 105 -27.12 -63.68 -19.03
C SER A 105 -26.65 -65.13 -19.06
N SER A 106 -27.47 -66.05 -19.55
CA SER A 106 -27.00 -67.40 -19.86
C SER A 106 -26.04 -67.38 -21.02
N GLY A 107 -24.78 -67.80 -20.81
CA GLY A 107 -23.74 -67.74 -21.82
C GLY A 107 -22.83 -66.53 -21.68
N THR A 108 -22.76 -65.66 -22.66
CA THR A 108 -21.88 -64.49 -22.67
C THR A 108 -22.59 -63.21 -22.20
N GLY A 109 -21.85 -62.29 -21.53
CA GLY A 109 -22.39 -61.01 -21.07
C GLY A 109 -21.28 -60.11 -20.56
N GLY A 110 -21.67 -59.05 -19.81
CA GLY A 110 -20.74 -58.14 -19.15
C GLY A 110 -21.19 -57.86 -17.69
N ILE A 111 -20.25 -57.77 -16.77
CA ILE A 111 -20.50 -57.26 -15.43
C ILE A 111 -19.95 -55.83 -15.32
N THR A 112 -20.63 -54.97 -14.57
CA THR A 112 -20.31 -53.56 -14.48
C THR A 112 -19.65 -53.27 -13.14
N TYR A 113 -18.55 -52.54 -13.19
CA TYR A 113 -17.93 -51.93 -12.02
C TYR A 113 -18.10 -50.41 -12.08
N SER A 114 -18.55 -49.77 -11.04
CA SER A 114 -18.42 -48.35 -10.83
C SER A 114 -17.00 -48.03 -10.33
N ILE A 115 -16.31 -47.08 -10.95
CA ILE A 115 -14.97 -46.70 -10.56
C ILE A 115 -14.99 -45.19 -10.21
N SER A 116 -14.52 -44.87 -8.99
CA SER A 116 -14.50 -43.49 -8.51
C SER A 116 -13.26 -43.19 -7.70
N GLY A 117 -12.92 -41.88 -7.58
CA GLY A 117 -11.80 -41.37 -6.81
C GLY A 117 -10.97 -40.37 -7.59
N THR A 118 -9.77 -40.05 -7.10
CA THR A 118 -8.83 -39.16 -7.78
C THR A 118 -7.49 -39.88 -7.95
N PRO A 119 -7.07 -40.24 -9.18
CA PRO A 119 -5.84 -40.98 -9.40
C PRO A 119 -4.63 -40.10 -9.04
N SER A 120 -3.72 -40.66 -8.25
CA SER A 120 -2.57 -39.95 -7.66
C SER A 120 -1.44 -39.63 -8.66
N ALA A 121 -1.38 -40.32 -9.79
CA ALA A 121 -0.36 -40.17 -10.84
C ALA A 121 -0.88 -40.67 -12.18
N SER A 122 -0.17 -40.38 -13.26
CA SER A 122 -0.37 -41.03 -14.57
C SER A 122 0.24 -42.43 -14.58
N GLY A 123 -0.30 -43.30 -15.46
CA GLY A 123 0.14 -44.68 -15.54
C GLY A 123 -1.03 -45.64 -15.58
N THR A 124 -0.89 -46.85 -15.01
CA THR A 124 -1.96 -47.86 -14.98
C THR A 124 -2.46 -48.06 -13.55
N ALA A 125 -3.77 -47.82 -13.34
CA ALA A 125 -4.50 -48.23 -12.15
C ALA A 125 -5.02 -49.64 -12.37
N SER A 126 -4.65 -50.60 -11.47
CA SER A 126 -5.02 -52.00 -11.57
C SER A 126 -5.90 -52.42 -10.41
N PHE A 127 -7.01 -53.10 -10.71
CA PHE A 127 -7.95 -53.64 -9.73
C PHE A 127 -7.98 -55.16 -9.82
N ALA A 128 -7.62 -55.89 -8.76
CA ALA A 128 -7.71 -57.34 -8.68
C ALA A 128 -9.17 -57.75 -8.44
N ILE A 129 -9.90 -58.01 -9.51
CA ILE A 129 -11.30 -58.40 -9.43
C ILE A 129 -11.49 -59.92 -9.42
N SER A 130 -12.47 -60.41 -8.69
CA SER A 130 -12.88 -61.78 -8.62
C SER A 130 -14.38 -61.89 -8.69
N PHE A 131 -14.92 -62.74 -9.58
CA PHE A 131 -16.35 -62.92 -9.76
C PHE A 131 -16.67 -64.28 -10.32
N GLY A 132 -17.71 -64.96 -9.74
CA GLY A 132 -18.21 -66.24 -10.27
C GLY A 132 -17.17 -67.38 -10.33
N GLY A 133 -16.16 -67.35 -9.48
CA GLY A 133 -15.07 -68.33 -9.44
C GLY A 133 -13.90 -68.02 -10.37
N GLN A 134 -13.95 -66.89 -11.10
CA GLN A 134 -12.86 -66.40 -11.97
C GLN A 134 -12.21 -65.14 -11.41
N SER A 135 -10.95 -64.90 -11.73
CA SER A 135 -10.20 -63.69 -11.28
C SER A 135 -9.36 -63.15 -12.45
N CYS A 136 -9.27 -61.82 -12.54
CA CYS A 136 -8.36 -61.12 -13.46
C CYS A 136 -8.03 -59.73 -12.93
N SER A 137 -7.06 -59.08 -13.57
CA SER A 137 -6.71 -57.68 -13.26
C SER A 137 -7.39 -56.75 -14.26
N LEU A 138 -8.30 -55.90 -13.76
CA LEU A 138 -8.92 -54.79 -14.54
C LEU A 138 -7.97 -53.62 -14.54
N SER A 139 -7.53 -53.16 -15.70
CA SER A 139 -6.52 -52.13 -15.89
C SER A 139 -7.09 -50.90 -16.55
N LEU A 140 -7.05 -49.75 -15.84
CA LEU A 140 -7.45 -48.43 -16.34
C LEU A 140 -6.19 -47.60 -16.62
N SER A 141 -6.05 -47.11 -17.85
CA SER A 141 -4.99 -46.16 -18.21
C SER A 141 -5.35 -44.77 -17.67
N VAL A 142 -4.44 -44.18 -16.95
CA VAL A 142 -4.55 -42.80 -16.42
C VAL A 142 -3.57 -41.92 -17.18
N ALA A 143 -4.09 -40.95 -17.94
CA ALA A 143 -3.30 -39.98 -18.67
C ALA A 143 -2.62 -38.99 -17.71
N SER A 144 -1.49 -38.43 -18.11
CA SER A 144 -0.92 -37.32 -17.37
C SER A 144 -1.74 -36.05 -17.59
N SER A 145 -1.94 -35.28 -16.53
CA SER A 145 -2.51 -33.95 -16.67
C SER A 145 -1.47 -33.02 -17.30
N SER A 146 -1.69 -32.54 -18.49
CA SER A 146 -0.86 -31.50 -19.09
C SER A 146 -1.30 -30.13 -18.58
N ILE A 147 -0.33 -29.29 -18.17
CA ILE A 147 -0.58 -27.89 -17.84
C ILE A 147 -1.04 -27.18 -19.11
N SER A 148 -2.16 -26.47 -19.06
CA SER A 148 -2.69 -25.72 -20.18
C SER A 148 -3.29 -24.39 -19.73
N VAL A 149 -2.98 -23.32 -20.48
CA VAL A 149 -3.63 -22.01 -20.40
C VAL A 149 -4.02 -21.55 -21.80
N SER A 150 -5.10 -20.77 -21.93
CA SER A 150 -5.53 -20.25 -23.23
C SER A 150 -4.77 -19.00 -23.64
N ALA A 151 -4.35 -18.20 -22.67
CA ALA A 151 -3.55 -16.99 -22.88
C ALA A 151 -2.63 -16.71 -21.69
N LEU A 152 -1.49 -16.07 -21.96
CA LEU A 152 -0.53 -15.56 -21.00
C LEU A 152 -0.27 -14.08 -21.32
N THR A 153 -0.49 -13.16 -20.35
CA THR A 153 -0.51 -11.71 -20.61
C THR A 153 0.66 -11.01 -19.92
N CYS A 154 1.86 -11.08 -20.51
CA CYS A 154 3.06 -10.42 -20.00
C CYS A 154 2.96 -8.88 -19.96
N SER A 155 2.18 -8.25 -20.86
CA SER A 155 1.98 -6.81 -20.87
C SER A 155 1.23 -6.26 -19.66
N SER A 156 0.54 -7.12 -18.90
CA SER A 156 -0.16 -6.79 -17.68
C SER A 156 0.55 -7.35 -16.44
N ALA A 157 1.81 -7.76 -16.57
CA ALA A 157 2.58 -8.25 -15.43
C ALA A 157 2.88 -7.11 -14.46
N THR A 158 2.83 -7.41 -13.16
CA THR A 158 3.18 -6.49 -12.08
C THR A 158 4.45 -6.97 -11.38
N PHE A 159 5.29 -6.03 -10.95
CA PHE A 159 6.54 -6.31 -10.26
C PHE A 159 6.47 -5.81 -8.82
N SER A 160 7.06 -6.56 -7.88
CA SER A 160 7.04 -6.21 -6.44
C SER A 160 8.13 -5.21 -6.04
N ALA A 161 9.08 -4.92 -6.92
CA ALA A 161 10.19 -3.99 -6.68
C ALA A 161 10.65 -3.36 -7.99
N GLU A 162 11.31 -2.22 -7.89
CA GLU A 162 11.98 -1.54 -9.02
C GLU A 162 13.42 -2.01 -9.14
N ALA A 163 13.92 -2.10 -10.37
CA ALA A 163 15.29 -2.50 -10.67
C ALA A 163 16.15 -1.28 -11.04
N THR A 164 17.38 -1.22 -10.50
CA THR A 164 18.35 -0.18 -10.80
C THR A 164 19.66 -0.83 -11.26
N SER A 165 20.27 -0.29 -12.32
CA SER A 165 21.51 -0.82 -12.87
C SER A 165 22.62 -0.86 -11.82
N GLY A 166 23.43 -1.89 -11.80
CA GLY A 166 24.53 -2.06 -10.84
C GLY A 166 24.11 -2.40 -9.40
N SER A 167 22.81 -2.35 -9.06
CA SER A 167 22.29 -2.67 -7.73
C SER A 167 21.70 -4.08 -7.71
N SER A 168 21.88 -4.80 -6.58
CA SER A 168 21.28 -6.13 -6.42
C SER A 168 19.76 -6.03 -6.40
N TYR A 169 19.11 -6.79 -7.27
CA TYR A 169 17.66 -6.88 -7.40
C TYR A 169 17.15 -8.23 -6.85
N SER A 170 16.08 -8.18 -6.07
CA SER A 170 15.32 -9.36 -5.63
C SER A 170 13.85 -8.97 -5.52
N GLY A 171 13.03 -9.51 -6.42
CA GLY A 171 11.60 -9.23 -6.48
C GLY A 171 10.83 -10.34 -7.15
N THR A 172 9.51 -10.17 -7.25
CA THR A 172 8.62 -11.08 -7.96
C THR A 172 7.92 -10.39 -9.11
N ALA A 173 7.63 -11.17 -10.16
CA ALA A 173 6.75 -10.75 -11.24
C ALA A 173 5.50 -11.63 -11.22
N THR A 174 4.32 -11.03 -11.17
CA THR A 174 3.02 -11.71 -11.26
C THR A 174 2.49 -11.54 -12.67
N VAL A 175 2.32 -12.66 -13.38
CA VAL A 175 1.90 -12.70 -14.80
C VAL A 175 0.49 -13.29 -14.90
N PRO A 176 -0.52 -12.52 -15.34
CA PRO A 176 -1.88 -13.02 -15.53
C PRO A 176 -2.00 -14.04 -16.65
N TYR A 177 -2.90 -15.01 -16.48
CA TYR A 177 -3.31 -15.96 -17.50
C TYR A 177 -4.84 -16.13 -17.54
N SER A 178 -5.35 -16.72 -18.64
CA SER A 178 -6.73 -17.18 -18.76
C SER A 178 -6.77 -18.64 -19.25
N GLY A 179 -7.90 -19.33 -19.00
CA GLY A 179 -8.12 -20.71 -19.45
C GLY A 179 -7.26 -21.75 -18.73
N GLY A 180 -6.91 -21.51 -17.48
CA GLY A 180 -6.21 -22.49 -16.65
C GLY A 180 -7.09 -23.70 -16.35
N ASN A 181 -6.47 -24.89 -16.25
CA ASN A 181 -7.15 -26.18 -16.14
C ASN A 181 -7.08 -26.83 -14.75
N GLY A 182 -6.72 -26.09 -13.69
CA GLY A 182 -6.71 -26.60 -12.32
C GLY A 182 -5.52 -27.51 -11.95
N VAL A 183 -4.54 -27.67 -12.83
CA VAL A 183 -3.41 -28.58 -12.66
C VAL A 183 -2.29 -27.92 -11.87
N SER A 184 -1.65 -28.68 -10.98
CA SER A 184 -0.45 -28.27 -10.26
C SER A 184 0.79 -28.32 -11.16
N TYR A 185 1.72 -27.40 -10.96
CA TYR A 185 2.97 -27.31 -11.70
C TYR A 185 4.17 -27.12 -10.76
N ALA A 186 5.29 -27.64 -11.16
CA ALA A 186 6.55 -27.48 -10.43
C ALA A 186 7.23 -26.15 -10.74
N ALA A 187 8.20 -25.76 -9.93
CA ALA A 187 9.07 -24.63 -10.22
C ALA A 187 9.82 -24.85 -11.55
N GLY A 188 10.00 -23.76 -12.29
CA GLY A 188 10.73 -23.78 -13.56
C GLY A 188 12.23 -23.63 -13.40
N SER A 189 12.97 -23.78 -14.48
CA SER A 189 14.38 -23.43 -14.55
C SER A 189 14.55 -21.93 -14.65
N ALA A 190 15.71 -21.42 -14.22
CA ALA A 190 16.06 -20.01 -14.32
C ALA A 190 16.19 -19.57 -15.78
N ILE A 191 15.56 -18.45 -16.13
CA ILE A 191 15.57 -17.81 -17.46
C ILE A 191 16.41 -16.53 -17.34
N ALA A 192 17.53 -16.47 -18.04
CA ALA A 192 18.37 -15.29 -18.04
C ALA A 192 17.71 -14.14 -18.83
N SER A 193 17.93 -12.90 -18.39
CA SER A 193 17.47 -11.71 -19.09
C SER A 193 18.27 -11.47 -20.38
N THR A 194 17.58 -10.92 -21.38
CA THR A 194 18.16 -10.35 -22.62
C THR A 194 17.90 -8.84 -22.67
N GLY A 195 18.61 -8.11 -23.52
CA GLY A 195 18.63 -6.65 -23.47
C GLY A 195 19.51 -6.20 -22.29
N VAL A 196 18.94 -5.85 -21.16
CA VAL A 196 19.70 -5.69 -19.91
C VAL A 196 19.98 -7.08 -19.33
N THR A 197 21.28 -7.43 -19.25
CA THR A 197 21.75 -8.71 -18.70
C THR A 197 21.96 -8.65 -17.20
N GLY A 198 22.27 -9.80 -16.57
CA GLY A 198 22.59 -9.89 -15.13
C GLY A 198 21.40 -10.26 -14.24
N LEU A 199 20.21 -10.41 -14.80
CA LEU A 199 19.02 -10.87 -14.07
C LEU A 199 18.59 -12.26 -14.51
N SER A 200 17.89 -12.96 -13.64
CA SER A 200 17.35 -14.29 -13.86
C SER A 200 15.95 -14.42 -13.28
N ALA A 201 14.99 -14.89 -14.06
CA ALA A 201 13.60 -15.14 -13.66
C ALA A 201 13.37 -16.65 -13.49
N THR A 202 12.77 -17.08 -12.37
CA THR A 202 12.46 -18.48 -12.06
C THR A 202 10.99 -18.62 -11.70
N LEU A 203 10.24 -19.44 -12.44
CA LEU A 203 8.84 -19.75 -12.13
C LEU A 203 8.73 -20.42 -10.75
N GLN A 204 7.86 -19.93 -9.90
CA GLN A 204 7.52 -20.59 -8.64
C GLN A 204 6.53 -21.74 -8.89
N ALA A 205 6.61 -22.81 -8.09
CA ALA A 205 5.63 -23.90 -8.11
C ALA A 205 4.24 -23.39 -7.66
N GLY A 206 3.20 -24.00 -8.21
CA GLY A 206 1.83 -23.59 -7.87
C GLY A 206 0.76 -24.52 -8.45
N THR A 207 -0.47 -24.08 -8.37
CA THR A 207 -1.63 -24.77 -8.96
C THR A 207 -2.43 -23.75 -9.77
N LEU A 208 -2.76 -24.08 -11.01
CA LEU A 208 -3.62 -23.24 -11.84
C LEU A 208 -5.03 -23.15 -11.24
N ALA A 209 -5.62 -21.96 -11.26
CA ALA A 209 -7.06 -21.84 -11.12
C ALA A 209 -7.77 -22.39 -12.37
N SER A 210 -8.97 -22.92 -12.20
CA SER A 210 -9.85 -23.21 -13.36
C SER A 210 -10.37 -21.89 -13.90
N GLY A 211 -9.92 -21.50 -15.11
CA GLY A 211 -10.23 -20.20 -15.71
C GLY A 211 -9.09 -19.18 -15.60
N SER A 212 -9.37 -17.98 -15.08
CA SER A 212 -8.35 -16.92 -14.95
C SER A 212 -7.58 -16.99 -13.63
N GLY A 213 -6.31 -16.60 -13.69
CA GLY A 213 -5.42 -16.55 -12.52
C GLY A 213 -4.09 -15.89 -12.87
N SER A 214 -3.08 -16.09 -12.04
CA SER A 214 -1.72 -15.60 -12.27
C SER A 214 -0.67 -16.62 -11.87
N ILE A 215 0.47 -16.57 -12.54
CA ILE A 215 1.71 -17.29 -12.17
C ILE A 215 2.75 -16.30 -11.69
N THR A 216 3.62 -16.74 -10.79
CA THR A 216 4.64 -15.89 -10.17
C THR A 216 6.03 -16.35 -10.56
N TYR A 217 6.85 -15.40 -10.97
CA TYR A 217 8.28 -15.58 -11.17
C TYR A 217 9.05 -14.84 -10.08
N THR A 218 10.05 -15.47 -9.47
CA THR A 218 11.07 -14.78 -8.70
C THR A 218 12.13 -14.27 -9.64
N ILE A 219 12.48 -12.97 -9.54
CA ILE A 219 13.55 -12.36 -10.35
C ILE A 219 14.64 -11.90 -9.41
N SER A 220 15.90 -12.27 -9.72
CA SER A 220 17.05 -11.89 -8.91
C SER A 220 18.30 -11.69 -9.77
N GLY A 221 19.28 -10.98 -9.22
CA GLY A 221 20.56 -10.71 -9.86
C GLY A 221 20.97 -9.24 -9.76
N THR A 222 21.97 -8.84 -10.54
CA THR A 222 22.42 -7.45 -10.63
C THR A 222 22.38 -7.03 -12.09
N PRO A 223 21.47 -6.13 -12.49
CA PRO A 223 21.36 -5.71 -13.89
C PRO A 223 22.60 -4.90 -14.29
N ALA A 224 23.18 -5.21 -15.44
CA ALA A 224 24.46 -4.66 -15.90
C ALA A 224 24.35 -3.22 -16.45
N SER A 225 23.15 -2.77 -16.85
CA SER A 225 22.90 -1.43 -17.39
C SER A 225 21.43 -1.04 -17.19
N SER A 226 21.10 0.22 -17.39
CA SER A 226 19.71 0.68 -17.51
C SER A 226 19.07 0.24 -18.85
N GLY A 227 17.75 0.24 -18.91
CA GLY A 227 16.96 -0.16 -20.07
C GLY A 227 15.93 -1.22 -19.75
N THR A 228 15.64 -2.12 -20.70
CA THR A 228 14.66 -3.19 -20.52
C THR A 228 15.35 -4.56 -20.40
N ALA A 229 15.15 -5.22 -19.27
CA ALA A 229 15.48 -6.62 -19.08
C ALA A 229 14.30 -7.48 -19.54
N SER A 230 14.51 -8.31 -20.55
CA SER A 230 13.49 -9.12 -21.19
C SER A 230 13.68 -10.61 -20.89
N PHE A 231 12.61 -11.29 -20.46
CA PHE A 231 12.61 -12.73 -20.19
C PHE A 231 11.62 -13.41 -21.13
N ALA A 232 12.10 -14.33 -21.98
CA ALA A 232 11.24 -15.13 -22.85
C ALA A 232 10.62 -16.26 -22.03
N ILE A 233 9.40 -16.08 -21.55
CA ILE A 233 8.70 -17.08 -20.75
C ILE A 233 7.76 -17.92 -21.59
N SER A 234 7.64 -19.21 -21.24
CA SER A 234 6.72 -20.16 -21.86
C SER A 234 6.06 -20.98 -20.77
N PHE A 235 4.72 -21.07 -20.80
CA PHE A 235 3.95 -21.78 -19.79
C PHE A 235 2.60 -22.24 -20.35
N GLY A 236 2.24 -23.51 -20.11
CA GLY A 236 0.94 -24.07 -20.50
C GLY A 236 0.63 -24.01 -21.99
N GLY A 237 1.66 -24.07 -22.84
CA GLY A 237 1.53 -23.99 -24.32
C GLY A 237 1.50 -22.56 -24.86
N GLN A 238 1.58 -21.53 -23.99
CA GLN A 238 1.64 -20.12 -24.40
C GLN A 238 3.03 -19.54 -24.12
N SER A 239 3.41 -18.50 -24.87
CA SER A 239 4.69 -17.81 -24.72
C SER A 239 4.49 -16.30 -24.82
N CYS A 240 5.24 -15.53 -24.02
CA CYS A 240 5.32 -14.08 -24.13
C CYS A 240 6.65 -13.57 -23.57
N THR A 241 6.96 -12.30 -23.79
CA THR A 241 8.15 -11.65 -23.20
C THR A 241 7.73 -10.85 -21.98
N LEU A 242 8.26 -11.23 -20.83
CA LEU A 242 8.15 -10.46 -19.59
C LEU A 242 9.25 -9.39 -19.59
N ALA A 243 8.87 -8.12 -19.48
CA ALA A 243 9.76 -6.97 -19.59
C ALA A 243 9.82 -6.20 -18.28
N LEU A 244 10.99 -6.16 -17.64
CA LEU A 244 11.28 -5.38 -16.45
C LEU A 244 12.10 -4.14 -16.85
N THR A 245 11.59 -2.95 -16.52
CA THR A 245 12.36 -1.71 -16.69
C THR A 245 13.43 -1.63 -15.62
N VAL A 246 14.66 -1.36 -16.05
CA VAL A 246 15.81 -1.12 -15.17
C VAL A 246 16.19 0.34 -15.31
N SER A 247 16.09 1.09 -14.23
CA SER A 247 16.49 2.49 -14.16
C SER A 247 18.02 2.62 -14.16
N GLU A 248 18.53 3.75 -14.58
CA GLU A 248 19.95 4.03 -14.46
C GLU A 248 20.33 4.16 -12.97
N THR A 249 21.50 3.63 -12.60
CA THR A 249 22.11 4.05 -11.33
C THR A 249 22.53 5.50 -11.53
N VAL A 250 21.76 6.42 -10.99
CA VAL A 250 22.30 7.76 -10.79
C VAL A 250 23.47 7.56 -9.85
N ALA A 251 24.69 7.83 -10.33
CA ALA A 251 25.79 8.03 -9.42
C ALA A 251 25.27 9.04 -8.39
N SER A 252 25.11 8.63 -7.14
CA SER A 252 24.87 9.57 -6.06
C SER A 252 26.09 10.48 -6.11
N THR A 253 25.95 11.64 -6.74
CA THR A 253 26.83 12.75 -6.48
C THR A 253 26.62 13.01 -5.02
N SER A 254 27.57 12.56 -4.18
CA SER A 254 27.51 12.87 -2.77
C SER A 254 27.55 14.39 -2.67
N CYS A 255 26.41 14.99 -2.32
CA CYS A 255 26.35 16.44 -2.09
C CYS A 255 26.96 16.84 -0.74
N ASP A 256 27.58 15.89 -0.04
CA ASP A 256 28.15 16.09 1.30
C ASP A 256 29.34 17.05 1.33
N SER A 257 30.02 17.25 0.19
CA SER A 257 31.08 18.25 0.06
C SER A 257 30.60 19.68 -0.21
N GLU A 258 29.31 19.83 -0.53
CA GLU A 258 28.65 21.10 -0.80
C GLU A 258 27.99 21.64 0.47
N SER A 259 27.69 22.94 0.51
CA SER A 259 26.98 23.60 1.61
C SER A 259 26.10 24.73 1.10
N GLY A 260 25.07 25.10 1.88
CA GLY A 260 24.11 26.16 1.57
C GLY A 260 23.47 25.94 0.19
N VAL A 261 23.28 27.01 -0.57
CA VAL A 261 22.59 26.95 -1.87
C VAL A 261 23.27 26.00 -2.87
N SER A 262 24.60 25.82 -2.83
CA SER A 262 25.30 24.84 -3.67
C SER A 262 24.84 23.42 -3.37
N LYS A 263 24.62 23.07 -2.10
CA LYS A 263 24.13 21.75 -1.69
C LYS A 263 22.67 21.56 -2.10
N ILE A 264 21.84 22.57 -1.94
CA ILE A 264 20.45 22.58 -2.39
C ILE A 264 20.36 22.31 -3.91
N ILE A 265 21.18 23.00 -4.71
CA ILE A 265 21.26 22.79 -6.17
C ILE A 265 21.72 21.36 -6.48
N CYS A 266 22.76 20.88 -5.81
CA CYS A 266 23.26 19.50 -5.97
C CYS A 266 22.15 18.48 -5.70
N LEU A 267 21.43 18.63 -4.59
CA LEU A 267 20.32 17.73 -4.21
C LEU A 267 19.13 17.83 -5.18
N ALA A 268 18.82 19.03 -5.68
CA ALA A 268 17.78 19.21 -6.70
C ALA A 268 18.15 18.49 -8.01
N GLU A 269 19.40 18.57 -8.46
CA GLU A 269 19.88 17.84 -9.64
C GLU A 269 19.92 16.33 -9.38
N ALA A 270 20.39 15.90 -8.19
CA ALA A 270 20.36 14.50 -7.78
C ALA A 270 18.94 13.94 -7.77
N PHE A 271 17.96 14.68 -7.26
CA PHE A 271 16.54 14.28 -7.33
C PHE A 271 16.05 14.18 -8.78
N LYS A 272 16.27 15.22 -9.62
CA LYS A 272 15.88 15.20 -11.03
C LYS A 272 16.49 14.03 -11.79
N ALA A 273 17.72 13.67 -11.47
CA ALA A 273 18.39 12.54 -12.09
C ALA A 273 17.72 11.18 -11.79
N THR A 274 16.92 11.05 -10.71
CA THR A 274 16.12 9.86 -10.44
C THR A 274 14.82 9.79 -11.26
N LEU A 275 14.43 10.89 -11.89
CA LEU A 275 13.12 11.04 -12.55
C LEU A 275 13.15 10.62 -14.02
N SER A 276 12.04 10.11 -14.52
CA SER A 276 11.82 9.97 -15.96
C SER A 276 11.67 11.36 -16.62
N SER A 277 11.88 11.44 -17.95
CA SER A 277 11.72 12.69 -18.68
C SER A 277 10.35 13.33 -18.52
N SER A 278 9.27 12.52 -18.39
CA SER A 278 7.93 13.03 -18.13
C SER A 278 7.79 13.60 -16.72
N GLN A 279 8.40 12.96 -15.73
CA GLN A 279 8.41 13.45 -14.34
C GLN A 279 9.25 14.75 -14.23
N VAL A 280 10.39 14.82 -14.92
CA VAL A 280 11.17 16.06 -15.00
C VAL A 280 10.35 17.21 -15.57
N SER A 281 9.60 16.99 -16.67
CA SER A 281 8.70 18.01 -17.24
C SER A 281 7.56 18.40 -16.29
N THR A 282 7.21 17.56 -15.33
CA THR A 282 6.18 17.85 -14.33
C THR A 282 6.73 18.68 -13.17
N VAL A 283 7.96 18.38 -12.71
CA VAL A 283 8.57 19.07 -11.55
C VAL A 283 9.24 20.37 -11.92
N GLN A 284 9.82 20.49 -13.13
CA GLN A 284 10.56 21.64 -13.62
C GLN A 284 9.64 22.55 -14.44
N LEU A 285 9.32 23.71 -13.90
CA LEU A 285 8.40 24.68 -14.48
C LEU A 285 9.08 26.05 -14.64
N ASP A 286 8.46 26.95 -15.40
CA ASP A 286 8.97 28.32 -15.52
C ASP A 286 8.74 29.10 -14.20
N TYR A 287 9.73 29.91 -13.80
CA TYR A 287 9.55 30.84 -12.69
C TYR A 287 8.69 32.02 -13.15
N THR A 288 7.41 31.95 -12.79
CA THR A 288 6.41 33.00 -13.05
C THR A 288 5.59 33.24 -11.80
N PHE A 289 5.09 34.44 -11.60
CA PHE A 289 4.20 34.73 -10.48
C PHE A 289 2.95 33.83 -10.49
N SER A 290 2.45 33.49 -11.68
CA SER A 290 1.31 32.57 -11.82
C SER A 290 1.61 31.18 -11.24
N ASN A 291 2.82 30.67 -11.43
CA ASN A 291 3.24 29.38 -10.87
C ASN A 291 3.55 29.53 -9.37
N ALA A 292 4.33 30.54 -8.97
CA ALA A 292 4.74 30.75 -7.58
C ALA A 292 3.56 30.89 -6.61
N LYS A 293 2.46 31.50 -7.03
CA LYS A 293 1.24 31.65 -6.25
C LYS A 293 0.30 30.43 -6.25
N THR A 294 0.68 29.35 -6.95
CA THR A 294 -0.16 28.13 -7.03
C THR A 294 0.08 27.24 -5.82
N TRP A 295 -0.35 27.69 -4.67
CA TRP A 295 -0.40 26.97 -3.41
C TRP A 295 -1.77 27.15 -2.76
N SER A 296 -2.11 26.38 -1.73
CA SER A 296 -3.39 26.51 -1.04
C SER A 296 -3.36 25.80 0.31
N ASN A 297 -4.20 26.28 1.23
CA ASN A 297 -4.48 25.67 2.53
C ASN A 297 -5.59 24.59 2.48
N LEU A 298 -6.09 24.25 1.30
CA LEU A 298 -7.14 23.25 1.10
C LEU A 298 -6.53 21.92 0.63
N PRO A 299 -7.18 20.77 0.86
CA PRO A 299 -6.79 19.49 0.23
C PRO A 299 -6.63 19.63 -1.29
N ALA A 300 -5.67 18.88 -1.86
CA ALA A 300 -5.36 18.97 -3.30
C ALA A 300 -6.54 18.61 -4.22
N ALA A 301 -7.49 17.82 -3.75
CA ALA A 301 -8.74 17.53 -4.45
C ALA A 301 -9.64 18.77 -4.62
N LEU A 302 -9.55 19.74 -3.71
CA LEU A 302 -10.34 20.98 -3.76
C LEU A 302 -9.59 22.14 -4.40
N SER A 303 -8.27 22.12 -4.34
CA SER A 303 -7.42 23.15 -4.95
C SER A 303 -6.20 22.49 -5.59
N PRO A 304 -6.10 22.51 -6.94
CA PRO A 304 -4.99 21.89 -7.65
C PRO A 304 -3.63 22.47 -7.23
N ARG A 305 -2.60 21.61 -7.28
CA ARG A 305 -1.19 21.94 -7.05
C ARG A 305 -0.41 21.80 -8.35
N ILE A 306 0.75 22.43 -8.43
CA ILE A 306 1.74 22.25 -9.49
C ILE A 306 2.89 21.38 -8.99
N GLY A 307 3.71 20.89 -9.92
CA GLY A 307 4.82 20.03 -9.58
C GLY A 307 4.47 18.54 -9.51
N ILE A 308 5.40 17.76 -8.99
CA ILE A 308 5.25 16.30 -8.88
C ILE A 308 4.66 15.92 -7.52
N LYS A 309 3.64 15.06 -7.55
CA LYS A 309 3.00 14.55 -6.34
C LYS A 309 3.92 13.56 -5.63
N LEU A 310 4.21 13.75 -4.34
CA LEU A 310 5.12 12.89 -3.58
C LEU A 310 4.66 11.43 -3.51
N GLY A 311 3.35 11.19 -3.40
CA GLY A 311 2.78 9.84 -3.42
C GLY A 311 2.85 9.12 -4.76
N SER A 312 3.27 9.79 -5.85
CA SER A 312 3.52 9.15 -7.16
C SER A 312 4.98 8.75 -7.36
N LEU A 313 5.85 9.08 -6.42
CA LEU A 313 7.28 8.80 -6.48
C LEU A 313 7.59 7.39 -5.99
N SER A 314 8.58 6.76 -6.59
CA SER A 314 9.18 5.55 -6.04
C SER A 314 9.86 5.84 -4.69
N SER A 315 10.19 4.78 -3.94
CA SER A 315 10.90 4.93 -2.66
C SER A 315 12.23 5.67 -2.79
N THR A 316 12.99 5.41 -3.86
CA THR A 316 14.27 6.09 -4.17
C THR A 316 14.05 7.55 -4.52
N GLN A 317 13.07 7.84 -5.38
CA GLN A 317 12.71 9.21 -5.76
C GLN A 317 12.22 10.01 -4.56
N LEU A 318 11.36 9.41 -3.73
CA LEU A 318 10.84 10.05 -2.52
C LEU A 318 11.95 10.33 -1.50
N ALA A 319 12.92 9.41 -1.35
CA ALA A 319 14.07 9.63 -0.48
C ALA A 319 14.92 10.83 -0.96
N ALA A 320 15.18 10.95 -2.27
CA ALA A 320 15.90 12.08 -2.84
C ALA A 320 15.12 13.40 -2.70
N ALA A 321 13.79 13.40 -2.88
CA ALA A 321 12.95 14.57 -2.64
C ALA A 321 12.99 15.00 -1.17
N LYS A 322 12.91 14.05 -0.23
CA LYS A 322 13.01 14.33 1.21
C LYS A 322 14.35 14.93 1.61
N ALA A 323 15.45 14.40 1.09
CA ALA A 323 16.79 14.95 1.35
C ALA A 323 16.94 16.41 0.89
N LEU A 324 16.29 16.77 -0.23
CA LEU A 324 16.26 18.15 -0.69
C LEU A 324 15.40 19.03 0.22
N ILE A 325 14.21 18.58 0.61
CA ILE A 325 13.31 19.34 1.50
C ILE A 325 13.99 19.54 2.87
N GLU A 326 14.64 18.50 3.40
CA GLU A 326 15.40 18.56 4.65
C GLU A 326 16.50 19.61 4.60
N GLU A 327 17.29 19.68 3.49
CA GLU A 327 18.39 20.64 3.34
C GLU A 327 17.92 22.09 3.22
N MET A 328 16.71 22.31 2.67
CA MET A 328 16.18 23.67 2.52
C MET A 328 15.38 24.17 3.75
N THR A 329 15.30 23.36 4.79
CA THR A 329 14.58 23.65 6.04
C THR A 329 15.53 23.66 7.23
N GLY A 330 15.09 24.24 8.37
CA GLY A 330 15.90 24.40 9.57
C GLY A 330 16.15 23.11 10.35
N THR A 331 17.15 23.15 11.22
CA THR A 331 17.56 22.02 12.08
C THR A 331 17.13 22.16 13.53
N VAL A 332 16.48 23.26 13.90
CA VAL A 332 15.97 23.49 15.26
C VAL A 332 14.87 22.46 15.59
N THR A 333 14.92 21.91 16.78
CA THR A 333 13.97 20.89 17.22
C THR A 333 12.53 21.41 17.17
N ASN A 334 11.63 20.65 16.56
CA ASN A 334 10.23 20.94 16.25
C ASN A 334 9.98 22.07 15.24
N GLU A 335 11.02 22.58 14.60
CA GLU A 335 10.95 23.53 13.51
C GLU A 335 11.43 22.85 12.20
N GLY A 336 11.34 23.53 11.10
CA GLY A 336 11.90 23.12 9.82
C GLY A 336 11.53 21.70 9.41
N TRP A 337 12.54 20.84 9.20
CA TRP A 337 12.29 19.46 8.77
C TRP A 337 11.50 18.63 9.80
N ASP A 338 11.71 18.87 11.08
CA ASP A 338 10.94 18.17 12.12
C ASP A 338 9.46 18.51 12.02
N GLU A 339 9.12 19.78 11.80
CA GLU A 339 7.75 20.22 11.65
C GLU A 339 7.10 19.70 10.36
N VAL A 340 7.79 19.78 9.22
CA VAL A 340 7.31 19.19 7.95
C VAL A 340 6.90 17.74 8.16
N LYS A 341 7.76 16.93 8.83
CA LYS A 341 7.44 15.52 9.13
C LYS A 341 6.22 15.37 10.03
N GLN A 342 6.07 16.24 11.03
CA GLN A 342 4.95 16.19 11.97
C GLN A 342 3.63 16.60 11.31
N VAL A 343 3.64 17.61 10.43
CA VAL A 343 2.46 18.02 9.64
C VAL A 343 2.07 16.94 8.65
N TRP A 344 3.05 16.31 7.98
CA TRP A 344 2.76 15.15 7.11
C TRP A 344 2.15 13.98 7.91
N ALA A 345 2.64 13.71 9.11
CA ALA A 345 2.09 12.67 9.98
C ALA A 345 0.65 13.02 10.45
N ALA A 346 0.35 14.30 10.66
CA ALA A 346 -1.01 14.75 10.97
C ALA A 346 -1.96 14.52 9.79
N ASP A 347 -1.54 14.81 8.57
CA ASP A 347 -2.33 14.54 7.38
C ASP A 347 -2.54 13.02 7.14
N ASP A 348 -1.52 12.19 7.40
CA ASP A 348 -1.67 10.73 7.38
C ASP A 348 -2.65 10.25 8.46
N TYR A 349 -2.64 10.89 9.63
CA TYR A 349 -3.61 10.63 10.69
C TYR A 349 -5.04 11.02 10.27
N LEU A 350 -5.23 12.17 9.60
CA LEU A 350 -6.52 12.57 9.03
C LEU A 350 -7.02 11.55 8.00
N ASN A 351 -6.16 11.12 7.08
CA ASN A 351 -6.49 10.10 6.09
C ASN A 351 -7.04 8.83 6.74
N ALA A 352 -6.38 8.35 7.80
CA ALA A 352 -6.74 7.12 8.49
C ALA A 352 -7.97 7.25 9.40
N ASN A 353 -8.34 8.46 9.83
CA ASN A 353 -9.34 8.71 10.87
C ASN A 353 -10.55 9.56 10.40
N GLY A 354 -10.96 9.39 9.15
CA GLY A 354 -12.22 9.96 8.64
C GLY A 354 -12.07 10.99 7.53
N GLY A 355 -10.87 11.53 7.29
CA GLY A 355 -10.59 12.46 6.19
C GLY A 355 -10.59 11.79 4.81
N GLY A 356 -10.18 10.51 4.75
CA GLY A 356 -10.12 9.74 3.50
C GLY A 356 -8.96 10.17 2.60
N SER A 357 -8.99 9.72 1.33
CA SER A 357 -7.89 9.83 0.36
C SER A 357 -7.49 11.25 -0.05
N ASP A 358 -8.28 12.24 0.31
CA ASP A 358 -7.96 13.65 0.02
C ASP A 358 -6.87 14.20 0.93
N TYR A 359 -6.58 13.49 2.03
CA TYR A 359 -5.54 13.77 3.01
C TYR A 359 -4.39 12.78 2.92
N GLY A 360 -3.28 13.08 3.58
CA GLY A 360 -2.10 12.24 3.70
C GLY A 360 -0.86 12.83 3.04
N SER A 361 0.32 12.47 3.57
CA SER A 361 1.63 12.95 3.12
C SER A 361 1.91 12.71 1.63
N GLY A 362 1.30 11.69 1.04
CA GLY A 362 1.36 11.44 -0.40
C GLY A 362 0.67 12.51 -1.27
N ASN A 363 -0.15 13.40 -0.69
CA ASN A 363 -0.85 14.49 -1.41
C ASN A 363 -0.08 15.82 -1.39
N TYR A 364 1.18 15.81 -0.97
CA TYR A 364 2.09 16.95 -1.09
C TYR A 364 2.80 16.92 -2.43
N TYR A 365 3.25 18.07 -2.90
CA TYR A 365 3.82 18.29 -4.22
C TYR A 365 5.13 19.05 -4.10
N LEU A 366 6.08 18.75 -4.98
CA LEU A 366 7.36 19.46 -5.12
C LEU A 366 7.48 20.02 -6.53
N ALA A 367 7.84 21.29 -6.66
CA ALA A 367 8.07 21.96 -7.93
C ALA A 367 9.36 22.77 -7.89
N PHE A 368 10.08 22.78 -9.02
CA PHE A 368 11.17 23.72 -9.30
C PHE A 368 10.64 24.76 -10.28
N LEU A 369 10.57 26.01 -9.86
CA LEU A 369 10.19 27.13 -10.70
C LEU A 369 11.45 27.86 -11.12
N GLY A 370 11.76 27.86 -12.41
CA GLY A 370 13.10 28.21 -12.89
C GLY A 370 14.12 27.06 -12.67
N THR A 371 15.31 27.20 -13.21
CA THR A 371 16.35 26.17 -13.12
C THR A 371 17.22 26.41 -11.89
N PRO A 372 17.31 25.45 -10.93
CA PRO A 372 18.25 25.54 -9.82
C PRO A 372 19.68 25.81 -10.29
N SER A 373 20.25 26.94 -9.89
CA SER A 373 21.55 27.42 -10.38
C SER A 373 22.10 28.51 -9.45
N LEU A 374 23.41 28.64 -9.38
CA LEU A 374 24.08 29.75 -8.68
C LEU A 374 23.94 31.11 -9.41
N SER A 375 23.32 31.12 -10.58
CA SER A 375 23.01 32.35 -11.33
C SER A 375 21.55 32.38 -11.74
N GLY A 376 20.95 33.59 -11.81
CA GLY A 376 19.53 33.75 -12.15
C GLY A 376 18.61 33.53 -10.96
N THR A 377 17.36 33.26 -11.25
CA THR A 377 16.27 33.11 -10.23
C THR A 377 15.63 31.75 -10.36
N PHE A 378 15.45 31.09 -9.23
CA PHE A 378 14.61 29.88 -9.13
C PHE A 378 13.92 29.84 -7.77
N GLU A 379 12.82 29.10 -7.71
CA GLU A 379 12.10 28.81 -6.47
C GLU A 379 11.94 27.30 -6.33
N ILE A 380 12.09 26.79 -5.10
CA ILE A 380 11.69 25.44 -4.75
C ILE A 380 10.43 25.58 -3.91
N LEU A 381 9.33 25.01 -4.43
CA LEU A 381 8.01 25.04 -3.81
C LEU A 381 7.62 23.63 -3.37
N GLU A 382 7.55 23.40 -2.06
CA GLU A 382 6.86 22.27 -1.46
C GLU A 382 5.47 22.75 -1.01
N THR A 383 4.39 22.07 -1.42
CA THR A 383 3.03 22.52 -1.09
C THR A 383 2.06 21.36 -0.97
N GLY A 384 1.26 21.38 0.08
CA GLY A 384 0.23 20.38 0.36
C GLY A 384 -1.01 20.99 1.02
N HIS A 385 -1.70 20.17 1.81
CA HIS A 385 -2.89 20.61 2.54
C HIS A 385 -2.53 21.60 3.65
N HIS A 386 -1.59 21.23 4.52
CA HIS A 386 -1.28 21.98 5.75
C HIS A 386 0.16 22.51 5.82
N LYS A 387 0.96 22.37 4.77
CA LYS A 387 2.31 22.97 4.71
C LYS A 387 2.56 23.50 3.30
N THR A 388 3.15 24.68 3.24
CA THR A 388 3.74 25.27 2.04
C THR A 388 5.05 25.94 2.41
N VAL A 389 6.12 25.54 1.76
CA VAL A 389 7.47 26.13 1.84
C VAL A 389 7.82 26.64 0.46
N ALA A 390 8.04 27.93 0.32
CA ALA A 390 8.36 28.58 -0.95
C ALA A 390 9.69 29.36 -0.81
N ASN A 391 10.80 28.69 -1.15
CA ASN A 391 12.14 29.28 -1.05
C ASN A 391 12.61 29.77 -2.41
N THR A 392 12.73 31.10 -2.57
CA THR A 392 13.18 31.75 -3.79
C THR A 392 14.65 32.18 -3.68
N TYR A 393 15.47 31.70 -4.59
CA TYR A 393 16.89 31.96 -4.66
C TYR A 393 17.19 32.87 -5.86
N ILE A 394 18.01 33.88 -5.64
CA ILE A 394 18.52 34.80 -6.69
C ILE A 394 20.02 34.86 -6.61
N ASN A 395 20.70 34.51 -7.70
CA ASN A 395 22.17 34.53 -7.81
C ASN A 395 22.87 33.80 -6.63
N GLY A 396 22.37 32.64 -6.24
CA GLY A 396 22.95 31.79 -5.21
C GLY A 396 22.70 32.26 -3.77
N VAL A 397 21.68 33.09 -3.53
CA VAL A 397 21.26 33.57 -2.20
C VAL A 397 19.76 33.33 -2.03
N LEU A 398 19.31 32.87 -0.86
CA LEU A 398 17.90 32.84 -0.49
C LEU A 398 17.44 34.29 -0.29
N VAL A 399 16.56 34.77 -1.16
CA VAL A 399 16.03 36.15 -1.13
C VAL A 399 14.65 36.20 -0.48
N GLY A 400 13.83 35.17 -0.68
CA GLY A 400 12.49 35.08 -0.12
C GLY A 400 12.20 33.65 0.31
N ALA A 401 11.62 33.50 1.52
CA ALA A 401 11.19 32.22 2.09
C ALA A 401 9.68 32.16 2.30
N THR A 402 8.95 33.03 1.64
CA THR A 402 7.51 33.19 1.83
C THR A 402 6.76 33.29 0.49
N PRO A 403 5.47 32.84 0.46
CA PRO A 403 4.63 32.42 1.59
C PRO A 403 5.13 31.16 2.27
N HIS A 404 5.12 31.19 3.61
CA HIS A 404 5.35 30.00 4.42
C HIS A 404 4.05 29.75 5.21
N PHE A 405 3.33 28.70 4.84
CA PHE A 405 2.05 28.36 5.43
C PHE A 405 2.15 27.04 6.17
N GLU A 406 1.55 26.98 7.32
CA GLU A 406 1.48 25.80 8.16
C GLU A 406 0.14 25.70 8.87
N ALA A 407 -0.35 24.48 9.00
CA ALA A 407 -1.61 24.20 9.69
C ALA A 407 -1.59 22.78 10.24
N VAL A 408 -2.51 22.48 11.15
CA VAL A 408 -2.63 21.14 11.71
C VAL A 408 -4.04 20.83 12.17
N GLU A 409 -4.55 19.66 11.80
CA GLU A 409 -5.72 19.03 12.36
C GLU A 409 -5.44 17.53 12.56
N PRO A 410 -5.71 16.97 13.76
CA PRO A 410 -6.00 17.68 15.01
C PRO A 410 -4.73 18.34 15.58
N VAL A 411 -4.89 19.31 16.48
CA VAL A 411 -3.76 20.04 17.10
C VAL A 411 -2.81 19.18 17.92
N SER A 412 -3.23 17.96 18.26
CA SER A 412 -2.40 16.92 18.87
C SER A 412 -3.00 15.55 18.60
N PHE A 413 -2.15 14.57 18.32
CA PHE A 413 -2.54 13.19 18.05
C PHE A 413 -1.44 12.21 18.43
N THR A 414 -1.82 10.93 18.58
CA THR A 414 -0.85 9.85 18.80
C THR A 414 -0.87 8.88 17.62
N SER A 415 0.30 8.63 17.05
CA SER A 415 0.51 7.61 16.03
C SER A 415 1.59 6.64 16.47
N GLY A 416 1.25 5.36 16.56
CA GLY A 416 2.12 4.37 17.19
C GLY A 416 2.34 4.68 18.67
N SER A 417 3.60 4.87 19.07
CA SER A 417 3.99 5.23 20.45
C SER A 417 4.33 6.72 20.61
N THR A 418 4.24 7.52 19.55
CA THR A 418 4.66 8.92 19.53
C THR A 418 3.43 9.84 19.55
N THR A 419 3.44 10.82 20.45
CA THR A 419 2.47 11.91 20.47
C THR A 419 3.07 13.10 19.74
N TYR A 420 2.34 13.63 18.79
CA TYR A 420 2.68 14.78 17.97
C TYR A 420 1.80 15.97 18.34
N ALA A 421 2.36 17.15 18.31
CA ALA A 421 1.66 18.42 18.49
C ALA A 421 2.34 19.52 17.64
N PRO A 422 2.35 19.37 16.31
CA PRO A 422 2.97 20.35 15.42
C PRO A 422 2.32 21.72 15.60
N ILE A 423 3.07 22.81 15.38
CA ILE A 423 2.65 24.22 15.53
C ILE A 423 2.24 24.57 16.98
N SER A 424 2.56 23.71 17.95
CA SER A 424 2.29 24.04 19.36
C SER A 424 3.28 25.04 19.93
N GLN A 425 4.51 25.07 19.43
CA GLN A 425 5.55 26.02 19.85
C GLN A 425 5.21 27.45 19.41
N GLU A 426 4.66 27.68 18.21
CA GLU A 426 4.15 28.97 17.74
C GLU A 426 3.06 29.47 18.68
N ARG A 427 2.05 28.63 18.94
CA ARG A 427 0.98 28.96 19.86
C ARG A 427 1.51 29.31 21.25
N ASP A 428 2.41 28.51 21.80
CA ASP A 428 2.94 28.70 23.16
C ASP A 428 3.82 29.97 23.26
N ALA A 429 4.54 30.30 22.18
CA ALA A 429 5.29 31.55 22.09
C ALA A 429 4.35 32.77 22.09
N PHE A 430 3.24 32.75 21.31
CA PHE A 430 2.21 33.79 21.36
C PHE A 430 1.60 33.93 22.76
N VAL A 431 1.22 32.82 23.39
CA VAL A 431 0.65 32.82 24.73
C VAL A 431 1.64 33.43 25.74
N THR A 432 2.91 33.07 25.65
CA THR A 432 3.97 33.58 26.53
C THR A 432 4.16 35.09 26.34
N LEU A 433 4.19 35.58 25.12
CA LEU A 433 4.27 37.01 24.81
C LEU A 433 3.04 37.75 25.38
N LEU A 434 1.82 37.27 25.08
CA LEU A 434 0.59 37.90 25.60
C LEU A 434 0.52 37.91 27.10
N ALA A 435 0.97 36.86 27.79
CA ALA A 435 1.02 36.79 29.26
C ALA A 435 2.00 37.79 29.88
N SER A 436 3.02 38.23 29.15
CA SER A 436 4.00 39.22 29.60
C SER A 436 3.51 40.66 29.53
N LEU A 437 2.42 40.91 28.80
CA LEU A 437 1.89 42.25 28.53
C LEU A 437 1.12 42.78 29.75
N SER A 438 1.30 44.06 30.08
CA SER A 438 0.46 44.75 31.06
C SER A 438 -0.98 44.86 30.58
N SER A 439 -1.92 45.13 31.47
CA SER A 439 -3.34 45.30 31.13
C SER A 439 -3.58 46.42 30.09
N SER A 440 -2.78 47.50 30.14
CA SER A 440 -2.85 48.57 29.14
C SER A 440 -2.33 48.16 27.79
N GLN A 441 -1.21 47.42 27.75
CA GLN A 441 -0.66 46.85 26.49
C GLN A 441 -1.61 45.83 25.88
N LEU A 442 -2.18 44.93 26.70
CA LEU A 442 -3.20 43.98 26.23
C LEU A 442 -4.42 44.69 25.64
N SER A 443 -4.89 45.76 26.28
CA SER A 443 -6.01 46.56 25.78
C SER A 443 -5.69 47.21 24.43
N SER A 444 -4.45 47.69 24.25
CA SER A 444 -3.99 48.29 22.98
C SER A 444 -3.78 47.27 21.89
N ALA A 445 -3.35 46.03 22.22
CA ALA A 445 -3.15 44.96 21.29
C ALA A 445 -4.49 44.30 20.84
N LYS A 446 -5.55 44.42 21.67
CA LYS A 446 -6.82 43.73 21.44
C LYS A 446 -7.63 44.35 20.31
N SER A 447 -7.95 43.56 19.28
CA SER A 447 -8.90 43.93 18.25
C SER A 447 -10.35 43.75 18.70
N SER A 448 -11.23 44.65 18.23
CA SER A 448 -12.68 44.47 18.33
C SER A 448 -13.25 43.60 17.22
N SER A 449 -12.47 43.34 16.17
CA SER A 449 -12.89 42.50 15.05
C SER A 449 -12.69 41.01 15.38
N THR A 450 -13.57 40.17 14.87
CA THR A 450 -13.40 38.72 14.88
C THR A 450 -12.85 38.28 13.54
N PHE A 451 -11.81 37.47 13.57
CA PHE A 451 -11.23 36.85 12.37
C PHE A 451 -11.75 35.42 12.26
N THR A 452 -12.13 35.01 11.06
CA THR A 452 -12.64 33.63 10.78
C THR A 452 -11.64 32.78 10.04
N ASP A 453 -10.61 33.40 9.47
CA ASP A 453 -9.43 32.81 8.85
C ASP A 453 -8.31 33.85 8.83
N LEU A 454 -7.11 33.47 8.36
CA LEU A 454 -5.99 34.37 8.11
C LEU A 454 -6.38 35.46 7.09
N VAL A 455 -5.77 36.61 7.18
CA VAL A 455 -6.02 37.73 6.26
C VAL A 455 -5.33 37.51 4.91
N LEU A 456 -4.10 36.99 4.93
CA LEU A 456 -3.29 36.78 3.73
C LEU A 456 -3.27 35.31 3.29
N VAL A 457 -4.46 34.73 3.13
CA VAL A 457 -4.69 33.37 2.56
C VAL A 457 -4.38 33.35 1.06
N PRO A 458 -4.35 32.16 0.39
CA PRO A 458 -4.26 32.04 -1.05
C PRO A 458 -5.29 32.92 -1.78
N GLY A 459 -4.87 33.62 -2.84
CA GLY A 459 -5.69 34.60 -3.55
C GLY A 459 -5.63 36.02 -2.98
N LYS A 460 -4.84 36.23 -1.90
CA LYS A 460 -4.60 37.54 -1.28
C LYS A 460 -3.15 38.02 -1.42
N GLU A 461 -2.46 37.57 -2.45
CA GLU A 461 -1.08 37.88 -2.72
C GLU A 461 -0.88 39.40 -2.82
N TRP A 462 0.13 39.92 -2.09
CA TRP A 462 0.48 41.34 -2.02
C TRP A 462 -0.63 42.26 -1.47
N GLN A 463 -1.73 41.73 -0.91
CA GLN A 463 -2.83 42.52 -0.36
C GLN A 463 -2.62 42.83 1.14
N PHE A 464 -1.38 43.14 1.52
CA PHE A 464 -1.07 43.56 2.89
C PHE A 464 -1.89 44.81 3.27
N PRO A 465 -2.50 44.87 4.49
CA PRO A 465 -3.13 46.07 4.97
C PRO A 465 -2.16 47.28 4.90
N SER A 466 -2.69 48.40 4.43
CA SER A 466 -1.92 49.65 4.28
C SER A 466 -1.71 50.38 5.59
N THR A 467 -2.48 50.03 6.62
CA THR A 467 -2.43 50.65 7.96
C THR A 467 -2.27 49.56 8.99
N SER A 468 -1.18 49.60 9.73
CA SER A 468 -0.94 48.73 10.87
C SER A 468 -1.82 49.11 12.06
N THR A 469 -2.31 48.11 12.78
CA THR A 469 -3.22 48.28 13.95
C THR A 469 -2.80 47.37 15.08
N GLY A 470 -3.11 47.76 16.30
CA GLY A 470 -2.75 47.03 17.50
C GLY A 470 -1.74 47.80 18.36
N LEU A 471 -0.95 47.10 19.15
CA LEU A 471 0.08 47.65 20.00
C LEU A 471 1.40 47.85 19.25
N LEU A 472 1.88 49.10 19.17
CA LEU A 472 3.20 49.40 18.61
C LEU A 472 4.30 48.91 19.59
N CYS A 473 5.23 48.14 19.06
CA CYS A 473 6.24 47.43 19.87
C CYS A 473 7.39 48.32 20.39
N SER A 474 7.50 49.58 19.96
CA SER A 474 8.44 50.54 20.56
C SER A 474 8.20 50.76 22.06
N GLY A 475 6.96 50.55 22.54
CA GLY A 475 6.59 50.66 23.95
C GLY A 475 6.78 49.38 24.76
N LEU A 476 7.32 48.31 24.18
CA LEU A 476 7.64 47.05 24.87
C LEU A 476 8.96 47.18 25.66
N SER A 477 9.04 46.48 26.80
CA SER A 477 10.32 46.29 27.49
C SER A 477 11.27 45.44 26.68
N SER A 478 12.56 45.42 27.06
CA SER A 478 13.56 44.54 26.40
C SER A 478 13.17 43.07 26.51
N ASP A 479 12.64 42.63 27.64
CA ASP A 479 12.23 41.25 27.84
C ASP A 479 11.01 40.89 26.94
N GLN A 480 10.04 41.82 26.82
CA GLN A 480 8.88 41.65 25.94
C GLN A 480 9.29 41.64 24.48
N LYS A 481 10.26 42.48 24.07
CA LYS A 481 10.83 42.45 22.71
C LYS A 481 11.55 41.13 22.44
N GLN A 482 12.25 40.58 23.44
CA GLN A 482 12.87 39.25 23.28
C GLN A 482 11.81 38.15 23.13
N LEU A 483 10.70 38.21 23.85
CA LEU A 483 9.58 37.27 23.66
C LEU A 483 8.94 37.40 22.25
N LEU A 484 8.82 38.63 21.75
CA LEU A 484 8.35 38.84 20.37
C LEU A 484 9.34 38.27 19.33
N LEU A 485 10.65 38.42 19.53
CA LEU A 485 11.66 37.80 18.69
C LEU A 485 11.61 36.27 18.78
N ASN A 486 11.34 35.71 19.94
CA ASN A 486 11.16 34.27 20.07
C ASN A 486 9.96 33.76 19.28
N VAL A 487 8.85 34.54 19.21
CA VAL A 487 7.71 34.22 18.35
C VAL A 487 8.13 34.27 16.87
N ILE A 488 8.84 35.31 16.42
CA ILE A 488 9.28 35.42 15.02
C ILE A 488 10.25 34.29 14.69
N ALA A 489 11.06 33.86 15.66
CA ALA A 489 12.06 32.82 15.49
C ALA A 489 11.43 31.43 15.24
N THR A 490 10.21 31.13 15.76
CA THR A 490 9.55 29.86 15.43
C THR A 490 9.23 29.74 13.94
N TYR A 491 9.03 30.85 13.23
CA TYR A 491 8.84 30.86 11.77
C TYR A 491 10.13 30.92 10.99
N THR A 492 11.10 31.78 11.43
CA THR A 492 12.36 31.87 10.67
C THR A 492 13.23 30.64 10.85
N ASN A 493 13.10 29.89 11.95
CA ASN A 493 13.82 28.63 12.14
C ASN A 493 13.29 27.46 11.26
N ASP A 494 12.24 27.68 10.51
CA ASP A 494 11.73 26.71 9.55
C ASP A 494 12.59 26.63 8.26
N ILE A 495 13.42 27.63 8.00
CA ILE A 495 14.34 27.65 6.85
C ILE A 495 15.78 27.39 7.31
N ASP A 496 16.70 27.18 6.36
CA ASP A 496 18.11 26.96 6.66
C ASP A 496 18.63 27.92 7.75
N ASP A 497 19.35 27.38 8.73
CA ASP A 497 19.74 28.10 9.96
C ASP A 497 20.51 29.40 9.68
N SER A 498 21.32 29.44 8.62
CA SER A 498 22.10 30.63 8.24
C SER A 498 21.22 31.73 7.64
N ASP A 499 20.24 31.34 6.84
CA ASP A 499 19.26 32.24 6.24
C ASP A 499 18.25 32.74 7.30
N ALA A 500 17.82 31.86 8.22
CA ALA A 500 17.00 32.20 9.37
C ALA A 500 17.58 33.36 10.18
N ALA A 501 18.88 33.30 10.48
CA ALA A 501 19.58 34.35 11.21
C ALA A 501 19.56 35.69 10.47
N ALA A 502 19.64 35.70 9.14
CA ALA A 502 19.59 36.91 8.32
C ALA A 502 18.20 37.57 8.34
N PHE A 503 17.13 36.79 8.18
CA PHE A 503 15.74 37.27 8.28
C PHE A 503 15.46 37.80 9.69
N LEU A 504 15.81 37.04 10.74
CA LEU A 504 15.62 37.44 12.13
C LEU A 504 16.38 38.73 12.46
N SER A 505 17.60 38.93 11.93
CA SER A 505 18.37 40.15 12.09
C SER A 505 17.65 41.37 11.50
N THR A 506 17.07 41.23 10.29
CA THR A 506 16.25 42.26 9.65
C THR A 506 15.07 42.64 10.53
N TYR A 507 14.28 41.66 10.94
CA TYR A 507 13.07 41.88 11.75
C TYR A 507 13.41 42.44 13.15
N THR A 508 14.55 42.06 13.72
CA THR A 508 15.06 42.63 14.98
C THR A 508 15.26 44.14 14.87
N SER A 509 15.84 44.61 13.76
CA SER A 509 16.08 46.04 13.53
C SER A 509 14.80 46.86 13.38
N GLU A 510 13.67 46.20 13.11
CA GLU A 510 12.39 46.81 12.80
C GLU A 510 11.35 46.71 13.94
N LEU A 511 11.69 46.11 15.07
CA LEU A 511 10.76 45.88 16.18
C LEU A 511 10.05 47.14 16.64
N ASP A 512 10.74 48.28 16.66
CA ASP A 512 10.15 49.54 17.10
C ASP A 512 9.07 50.08 16.16
N ASN A 513 9.02 49.57 14.92
CA ASN A 513 8.01 49.89 13.90
C ASN A 513 7.03 48.75 13.66
N THR A 514 7.14 47.68 14.46
CA THR A 514 6.28 46.49 14.37
C THR A 514 5.09 46.63 15.30
N TYR A 515 3.94 46.11 14.90
CA TYR A 515 2.72 46.07 15.67
C TYR A 515 2.34 44.63 16.00
N ILE A 516 1.75 44.42 17.18
CA ILE A 516 1.11 43.15 17.52
C ILE A 516 -0.37 43.35 17.79
N LEU A 517 -1.19 42.42 17.34
CA LEU A 517 -2.64 42.44 17.49
C LEU A 517 -3.14 41.05 17.83
N TYR A 518 -4.10 40.95 18.76
CA TYR A 518 -4.83 39.71 18.98
C TYR A 518 -6.34 39.94 19.04
N SER A 519 -7.11 38.89 18.78
CA SER A 519 -8.58 38.86 18.92
C SER A 519 -8.97 37.58 19.67
N GLY A 520 -10.09 37.60 20.36
CA GLY A 520 -10.54 36.48 21.17
C GLY A 520 -9.89 36.45 22.56
N THR A 521 -9.34 35.27 22.92
CA THR A 521 -8.69 35.05 24.22
C THR A 521 -7.16 35.04 24.10
N THR A 522 -6.44 35.25 25.19
CA THR A 522 -4.97 35.17 25.20
C THR A 522 -4.45 33.75 25.37
N ALA A 523 -5.32 32.76 25.57
CA ALA A 523 -4.96 31.35 25.70
C ALA A 523 -4.72 30.65 24.35
N MET A 524 -5.16 31.26 23.25
CA MET A 524 -5.02 30.75 21.88
C MET A 524 -5.50 29.28 21.75
N THR A 525 -6.64 28.96 22.36
CA THR A 525 -7.24 27.61 22.38
C THR A 525 -8.71 27.60 21.98
N THR A 526 -9.32 28.77 21.86
CA THR A 526 -10.74 28.91 21.54
C THR A 526 -10.91 29.27 20.07
N LYS A 527 -11.88 28.65 19.39
CA LYS A 527 -12.19 28.94 17.98
C LYS A 527 -12.30 30.45 17.76
N TYR A 528 -11.57 30.94 16.76
CA TYR A 528 -11.41 32.34 16.36
C TYR A 528 -10.49 33.17 17.27
N ASP A 529 -9.76 32.57 18.21
CA ASP A 529 -8.57 33.21 18.78
C ASP A 529 -7.58 33.47 17.63
N TYR A 530 -7.09 34.68 17.54
CA TYR A 530 -6.26 35.15 16.43
C TYR A 530 -5.11 35.99 16.96
N PHE A 531 -3.93 35.86 16.36
CA PHE A 531 -2.76 36.70 16.63
C PHE A 531 -2.12 37.15 15.31
N ARG A 532 -1.55 38.37 15.32
CA ARG A 532 -0.84 38.93 14.17
C ARG A 532 0.36 39.76 14.60
N ILE A 533 1.48 39.58 13.86
CA ILE A 533 2.63 40.49 13.86
C ILE A 533 2.61 41.22 12.50
N ASP A 534 2.74 42.55 12.53
CA ASP A 534 2.64 43.43 11.39
C ASP A 534 3.78 44.44 11.45
N GLY A 535 4.93 44.08 10.84
CA GLY A 535 6.13 44.90 10.75
C GLY A 535 6.35 45.51 9.35
N PRO A 536 7.42 46.29 9.20
CA PRO A 536 7.80 46.83 7.89
C PRO A 536 8.06 45.74 6.83
N HIS A 537 8.68 44.65 7.21
CA HIS A 537 8.88 43.45 6.38
C HIS A 537 8.06 42.28 6.89
N VAL A 538 8.17 41.91 8.15
CA VAL A 538 7.53 40.71 8.73
C VAL A 538 6.02 40.86 8.81
N TRP A 539 5.32 39.81 8.35
CA TRP A 539 3.91 39.58 8.57
C TRP A 539 3.68 38.14 9.01
N ILE A 540 3.17 37.95 10.21
CA ILE A 540 2.85 36.63 10.74
C ILE A 540 1.40 36.66 11.24
N GLU A 541 0.64 35.62 10.91
CA GLU A 541 -0.71 35.39 11.42
C GLU A 541 -0.85 33.99 11.97
N PHE A 542 -1.61 33.88 13.05
CA PHE A 542 -2.02 32.59 13.64
C PHE A 542 -3.50 32.66 13.99
N ILE A 543 -4.26 31.60 13.71
CA ILE A 543 -5.67 31.49 14.07
C ILE A 543 -6.01 30.08 14.56
N VAL A 544 -6.88 30.03 15.55
CA VAL A 544 -7.55 28.82 16.01
C VAL A 544 -8.85 28.67 15.21
N ALA A 545 -8.85 27.81 14.23
CA ALA A 545 -10.01 27.51 13.39
C ALA A 545 -10.86 26.37 13.97
N GLY A 546 -12.06 26.16 13.46
CA GLY A 546 -12.89 25.00 13.85
C GLY A 546 -12.49 23.77 13.08
N GLY A 547 -12.45 22.60 13.75
CA GLY A 547 -12.10 21.34 13.10
C GLY A 547 -13.01 21.00 11.91
N ILE A 548 -12.45 20.39 10.88
CA ILE A 548 -13.12 19.98 9.64
C ILE A 548 -13.36 18.48 9.67
N VAL A 549 -12.31 17.68 9.81
CA VAL A 549 -12.42 16.20 9.95
C VAL A 549 -12.86 15.84 11.37
N PHE A 550 -12.44 16.64 12.36
CA PHE A 550 -12.88 16.50 13.77
C PHE A 550 -13.72 17.71 14.20
N PRO A 551 -15.03 17.80 13.86
CA PRO A 551 -15.85 19.02 14.04
C PRO A 551 -16.01 19.48 15.50
N SER A 552 -15.79 18.61 16.48
CA SER A 552 -15.81 18.95 17.90
C SER A 552 -14.50 19.54 18.41
N GLY A 553 -13.44 19.50 17.62
CA GLY A 553 -12.12 20.02 17.92
C GLY A 553 -11.86 21.40 17.34
N VAL A 554 -10.62 21.81 17.48
CA VAL A 554 -10.06 22.98 16.82
C VAL A 554 -8.86 22.53 15.98
N HIS A 555 -8.48 23.35 15.00
CA HIS A 555 -7.24 23.21 14.27
C HIS A 555 -6.55 24.56 14.13
N PHE A 556 -5.25 24.55 13.86
CA PHE A 556 -4.47 25.76 13.73
C PHE A 556 -4.19 26.04 12.25
N HIS A 557 -4.29 27.32 11.88
CA HIS A 557 -3.72 27.88 10.67
C HIS A 557 -2.71 28.95 11.05
N SER A 558 -1.57 28.95 10.40
CA SER A 558 -0.54 29.95 10.57
C SER A 558 0.11 30.29 9.25
N ILE A 559 0.61 31.52 9.10
CA ILE A 559 1.30 31.97 7.90
C ILE A 559 2.35 33.02 8.25
N TRP A 560 3.54 32.82 7.66
CA TRP A 560 4.56 33.86 7.58
C TRP A 560 4.63 34.39 6.15
N ARG A 561 4.60 35.70 6.02
CA ARG A 561 4.76 36.45 4.78
C ARG A 561 5.80 37.55 4.98
N ASP A 562 6.40 38.01 3.89
CA ASP A 562 7.29 39.17 3.89
C ASP A 562 6.81 40.23 2.89
N ARG A 563 6.68 41.49 3.34
CA ARG A 563 6.14 42.59 2.54
C ARG A 563 6.99 42.97 1.33
N SER A 564 8.25 42.52 1.27
CA SER A 564 9.20 42.86 0.21
C SER A 564 9.66 41.66 -0.59
N THR A 565 9.79 40.49 0.04
CA THR A 565 10.42 39.30 -0.54
C THR A 565 9.45 38.13 -0.74
N ASP A 566 8.16 38.30 -0.48
CA ASP A 566 7.13 37.35 -0.86
C ASP A 566 7.33 36.93 -2.33
N TYR A 567 7.32 35.62 -2.61
CA TYR A 567 7.60 35.12 -3.98
C TYR A 567 8.91 35.68 -4.57
N GLY A 568 9.96 35.84 -3.76
CA GLY A 568 11.23 36.46 -4.20
C GLY A 568 11.11 37.92 -4.66
N GLY A 569 10.08 38.64 -4.20
CA GLY A 569 9.77 40.01 -4.63
C GLY A 569 9.03 40.10 -5.96
N THR A 570 8.62 38.97 -6.55
CA THR A 570 7.91 38.95 -7.83
C THR A 570 6.43 39.33 -7.64
N LYS A 571 5.99 40.32 -8.42
CA LYS A 571 4.59 40.79 -8.47
C LYS A 571 4.01 40.54 -9.84
N GLY A 572 2.74 40.15 -9.91
CA GLY A 572 2.02 39.88 -11.15
C GLY A 572 1.75 41.12 -11.99
#